data_a51d93c743508627054795c46c8b15ba
#
_entry.id   a51d93c743508627054795c46c8b15ba
#
_cell.length_a   1.000
_cell.length_b   1.000
_cell.length_c   1.000
_cell.angle_alpha   90.00
_cell.angle_beta   90.00
_cell.angle_gamma   90.00
#
_symmetry.space_group_name_H-M   'P 1'
#
loop_
_entity.id
_entity.type
_entity.pdbx_description
1 polymer ?
#
loop_
_entity_poly.entity_id
_entity_poly.type
_entity_poly.pdbx_seq_one_letter_code
_entity_poly.pdbx_strand_id
1 'polypeptide(L)'
;MNISMYSSGSTGKQKKVTHRMGDFYKAGNWLVEKWGIDNRDVILNPFPTWTIASWAFCIIPAKITHCEIVNIKMEPLKFWDVVEEVKPTVLTLAIGTWRILAKRRKPNLEFVRNFSTGSAPVTDEDILLMKSTGAQNIWNIYGSTECIPPVMISNNSIFNFQESPYYLEHEDTLFVDGVNTGDIFDLDTGEFLTRSTQIKNDTWKS
;
A
#
# COMPACT_ATOMS: atom_id res chain seq x y z
N MET A 1 16.31 0.99 -16.34
CA MET A 1 16.49 -0.18 -15.46
C MET A 1 15.13 -0.77 -15.17
N ASN A 2 14.98 -2.09 -15.29
CA ASN A 2 13.74 -2.80 -15.01
C ASN A 2 13.90 -3.63 -13.74
N ILE A 3 12.82 -3.74 -12.96
CA ILE A 3 12.76 -4.54 -11.75
C ILE A 3 11.67 -5.60 -11.94
N SER A 4 12.01 -6.86 -11.68
CA SER A 4 11.05 -7.96 -11.71
C SER A 4 10.61 -8.32 -10.30
N MET A 5 9.30 -8.42 -10.11
CA MET A 5 8.69 -8.81 -8.85
C MET A 5 7.72 -9.98 -9.06
N TYR A 6 7.36 -10.65 -7.99
CA TYR A 6 6.45 -11.79 -8.05
C TYR A 6 5.16 -11.45 -7.29
N SER A 7 4.02 -11.62 -7.96
CA SER A 7 2.72 -11.51 -7.30
C SER A 7 2.47 -12.74 -6.43
N SER A 8 1.74 -12.57 -5.34
CA SER A 8 1.32 -13.69 -4.47
C SER A 8 0.38 -14.68 -5.16
N GLY A 9 -0.14 -14.33 -6.34
CA GLY A 9 -1.00 -15.16 -7.19
C GLY A 9 -2.24 -15.69 -6.47
N SER A 10 -3.38 -15.01 -6.61
CA SER A 10 -4.68 -15.49 -6.09
C SER A 10 -5.08 -16.91 -6.60
N THR A 11 -4.34 -17.44 -7.57
CA THR A 11 -4.54 -18.77 -8.19
C THR A 11 -3.43 -19.77 -7.82
N GLY A 12 -2.61 -19.48 -6.80
CA GLY A 12 -1.53 -20.37 -6.33
C GLY A 12 -0.25 -20.35 -7.16
N LYS A 13 -0.23 -19.77 -8.36
CA LYS A 13 1.01 -19.61 -9.15
C LYS A 13 1.48 -18.16 -9.09
N GLN A 14 2.69 -17.95 -8.59
CA GLN A 14 3.33 -16.63 -8.63
C GLN A 14 3.52 -16.19 -10.08
N LYS A 15 3.11 -14.94 -10.39
CA LYS A 15 3.37 -14.32 -11.69
C LYS A 15 4.54 -13.38 -11.54
N LYS A 16 5.46 -13.42 -12.51
CA LYS A 16 6.52 -12.44 -12.63
C LYS A 16 5.95 -11.21 -13.34
N VAL A 17 6.02 -10.05 -12.69
CA VAL A 17 5.68 -8.75 -13.27
C VAL A 17 6.95 -7.91 -13.32
N THR A 18 7.18 -7.22 -14.43
CA THR A 18 8.37 -6.38 -14.62
C THR A 18 7.94 -4.94 -14.76
N HIS A 19 8.49 -4.08 -13.92
CA HIS A 19 8.24 -2.65 -13.91
C HIS A 19 9.49 -1.87 -14.26
N ARG A 20 9.31 -0.69 -14.85
CA ARG A 20 10.41 0.27 -15.05
C ARG A 20 10.66 1.03 -13.74
N MET A 21 11.91 1.30 -13.44
CA MET A 21 12.27 2.10 -12.27
C MET A 21 11.64 3.50 -12.29
N GLY A 22 11.49 4.10 -13.48
CA GLY A 22 10.81 5.39 -13.63
C GLY A 22 9.37 5.40 -13.11
N ASP A 23 8.66 4.28 -13.25
CA ASP A 23 7.28 4.17 -12.80
C ASP A 23 7.22 4.14 -11.25
N PHE A 24 8.20 3.52 -10.60
CA PHE A 24 8.34 3.60 -9.13
C PHE A 24 8.59 5.03 -8.65
N TYR A 25 9.44 5.78 -9.34
CA TYR A 25 9.67 7.18 -8.98
C TYR A 25 8.47 8.07 -9.26
N LYS A 26 7.69 7.82 -10.33
CA LYS A 26 6.42 8.53 -10.60
C LYS A 26 5.47 8.36 -9.40
N ALA A 27 5.16 7.12 -9.03
CA ALA A 27 4.29 6.82 -7.90
C ALA A 27 4.86 7.31 -6.55
N GLY A 28 6.16 7.14 -6.34
CA GLY A 28 6.85 7.55 -5.13
C GLY A 28 6.88 9.07 -4.92
N ASN A 29 7.14 9.87 -5.97
CA ASN A 29 7.10 11.34 -5.87
C ASN A 29 5.70 11.81 -5.49
N TRP A 30 4.67 11.25 -6.13
CA TRP A 30 3.29 11.57 -5.79
C TRP A 30 2.95 11.21 -4.33
N LEU A 31 3.37 10.03 -3.87
CA LEU A 31 3.15 9.59 -2.48
C LEU A 31 3.86 10.50 -1.47
N VAL A 32 5.11 10.85 -1.75
CA VAL A 32 5.92 11.76 -0.92
C VAL A 32 5.23 13.12 -0.77
N GLU A 33 4.73 13.67 -1.87
CA GLU A 33 3.97 14.94 -1.86
C GLU A 33 2.67 14.82 -1.03
N LYS A 34 1.88 13.78 -1.29
CA LYS A 34 0.59 13.55 -0.62
C LYS A 34 0.72 13.32 0.89
N TRP A 35 1.73 12.59 1.30
CA TRP A 35 1.95 12.30 2.72
C TRP A 35 2.86 13.33 3.41
N GLY A 36 3.39 14.30 2.67
CA GLY A 36 4.30 15.30 3.18
C GLY A 36 5.55 14.69 3.79
N ILE A 37 6.11 13.63 3.17
CA ILE A 37 7.32 12.98 3.67
C ILE A 37 8.52 13.86 3.35
N ASP A 38 9.37 14.08 4.35
CA ASP A 38 10.62 14.81 4.19
C ASP A 38 11.81 14.10 4.85
N ASN A 39 12.98 14.72 4.85
CA ASN A 39 14.22 14.15 5.36
C ASN A 39 14.25 13.95 6.89
N ARG A 40 13.25 14.44 7.62
CA ARG A 40 13.12 14.28 9.08
C ARG A 40 12.31 13.04 9.46
N ASP A 41 11.69 12.41 8.48
CA ASP A 41 10.85 11.23 8.70
C ASP A 41 11.69 9.97 8.95
N VAL A 42 11.08 9.04 9.63
CA VAL A 42 11.60 7.67 9.84
C VAL A 42 10.57 6.70 9.26
N ILE A 43 10.96 5.98 8.23
CA ILE A 43 10.10 4.96 7.59
C ILE A 43 10.46 3.59 8.15
N LEU A 44 9.51 2.92 8.79
CA LEU A 44 9.67 1.51 9.16
C LEU A 44 9.27 0.60 8.00
N ASN A 45 10.19 -0.24 7.55
CA ASN A 45 9.95 -1.22 6.50
C ASN A 45 9.81 -2.64 7.08
N PRO A 46 8.58 -3.13 7.30
CA PRO A 46 8.34 -4.48 7.78
C PRO A 46 8.22 -5.52 6.65
N PHE A 47 8.32 -5.06 5.40
CA PHE A 47 8.16 -5.92 4.23
C PHE A 47 9.49 -6.53 3.80
N PRO A 48 9.47 -7.77 3.26
CA PRO A 48 10.65 -8.30 2.58
C PRO A 48 11.06 -7.39 1.41
N THR A 49 12.36 -7.13 1.26
CA THR A 49 12.89 -6.17 0.28
C THR A 49 12.66 -6.54 -1.19
N TRP A 50 12.22 -7.75 -1.46
CA TRP A 50 11.85 -8.21 -2.82
C TRP A 50 10.36 -7.99 -3.16
N THR A 51 9.57 -7.40 -2.24
CA THR A 51 8.15 -7.14 -2.47
C THR A 51 7.90 -5.74 -3.05
N ILE A 52 6.82 -5.62 -3.83
CA ILE A 52 6.42 -4.33 -4.37
C ILE A 52 6.07 -3.31 -3.27
N ALA A 53 5.48 -3.77 -2.17
CA ALA A 53 5.14 -2.91 -1.03
C ALA A 53 6.38 -2.28 -0.39
N SER A 54 7.46 -3.07 -0.20
CA SER A 54 8.73 -2.55 0.31
C SER A 54 9.29 -1.42 -0.57
N TRP A 55 9.26 -1.61 -1.89
CA TRP A 55 9.77 -0.60 -2.82
C TRP A 55 8.88 0.63 -2.88
N ALA A 56 7.57 0.43 -3.05
CA ALA A 56 6.64 1.52 -3.29
C ALA A 56 6.43 2.42 -2.05
N PHE A 57 6.36 1.82 -0.86
CA PHE A 57 6.00 2.55 0.37
C PHE A 57 7.17 2.86 1.30
N CYS A 58 8.32 2.22 1.09
CA CYS A 58 9.45 2.41 1.99
C CYS A 58 10.72 2.84 1.25
N ILE A 59 11.24 2.01 0.34
CA ILE A 59 12.55 2.24 -0.27
C ILE A 59 12.55 3.47 -1.19
N ILE A 60 11.58 3.60 -2.08
CA ILE A 60 11.53 4.73 -3.03
C ILE A 60 11.23 6.06 -2.33
N PRO A 61 10.21 6.17 -1.44
CA PRO A 61 10.03 7.39 -0.65
C PRO A 61 11.29 7.81 0.13
N ALA A 62 11.96 6.86 0.80
CA ALA A 62 13.20 7.16 1.52
C ALA A 62 14.33 7.63 0.59
N LYS A 63 14.44 7.06 -0.62
CA LYS A 63 15.43 7.52 -1.63
C LYS A 63 15.14 8.91 -2.17
N ILE A 64 13.87 9.26 -2.34
CA ILE A 64 13.45 10.58 -2.84
C ILE A 64 13.72 11.65 -1.80
N THR A 65 13.37 11.39 -0.54
CA THR A 65 13.42 12.39 0.54
C THR A 65 14.73 12.38 1.32
N HIS A 66 15.57 11.36 1.14
CA HIS A 66 16.77 11.11 1.95
C HIS A 66 16.45 10.93 3.45
N CYS A 67 15.24 10.49 3.79
CA CYS A 67 14.89 10.20 5.18
C CYS A 67 15.43 8.84 5.63
N GLU A 68 15.38 8.61 6.93
CA GLU A 68 15.79 7.34 7.52
C GLU A 68 14.81 6.21 7.13
N ILE A 69 15.37 5.04 6.79
CA ILE A 69 14.61 3.80 6.60
C ILE A 69 15.16 2.70 7.52
N VAL A 70 14.30 2.16 8.37
CA VAL A 70 14.62 1.06 9.27
C VAL A 70 13.98 -0.23 8.74
N ASN A 71 14.82 -1.14 8.25
CA ASN A 71 14.36 -2.44 7.76
C ASN A 71 14.30 -3.44 8.92
N ILE A 72 13.17 -4.09 9.10
CA ILE A 72 12.97 -5.08 10.15
C ILE A 72 12.48 -6.41 9.59
N LYS A 73 12.78 -7.49 10.29
CA LYS A 73 12.10 -8.75 10.08
C LYS A 73 10.77 -8.75 10.83
N MET A 74 9.69 -9.07 10.13
CA MET A 74 8.37 -9.15 10.77
C MET A 74 8.33 -10.30 11.78
N GLU A 75 8.29 -9.95 13.05
CA GLU A 75 8.12 -10.86 14.19
C GLU A 75 6.92 -10.39 15.02
N PRO A 76 5.74 -11.01 14.88
CA PRO A 76 4.50 -10.49 15.47
C PRO A 76 4.52 -10.31 16.99
N LEU A 77 5.36 -11.07 17.71
CA LEU A 77 5.48 -10.94 19.16
C LEU A 77 6.28 -9.73 19.61
N LYS A 78 7.24 -9.29 18.80
CA LYS A 78 8.16 -8.19 19.11
C LYS A 78 7.86 -6.93 18.32
N PHE A 79 6.93 -6.98 17.38
CA PHE A 79 6.72 -5.91 16.42
C PHE A 79 6.45 -4.56 17.09
N TRP A 80 5.55 -4.52 18.05
CA TRP A 80 5.22 -3.26 18.73
C TRP A 80 6.34 -2.73 19.61
N ASP A 81 7.16 -3.61 20.18
CA ASP A 81 8.33 -3.18 20.96
C ASP A 81 9.35 -2.50 20.05
N VAL A 82 9.59 -3.05 18.86
CA VAL A 82 10.44 -2.41 17.83
C VAL A 82 9.85 -1.08 17.37
N VAL A 83 8.53 -1.00 17.14
CA VAL A 83 7.85 0.25 16.75
C VAL A 83 8.02 1.33 17.83
N GLU A 84 7.89 0.97 19.11
CA GLU A 84 8.07 1.90 20.23
C GLU A 84 9.53 2.35 20.41
N GLU A 85 10.49 1.50 20.10
CA GLU A 85 11.92 1.82 20.12
C GLU A 85 12.31 2.75 18.97
N VAL A 86 11.90 2.39 17.74
CA VAL A 86 12.24 3.14 16.51
C VAL A 86 11.46 4.45 16.39
N LYS A 87 10.22 4.50 16.89
CA LYS A 87 9.27 5.63 16.76
C LYS A 87 9.13 6.14 15.32
N PRO A 88 8.76 5.25 14.36
CA PRO A 88 8.65 5.65 12.97
C PRO A 88 7.53 6.70 12.79
N THR A 89 7.77 7.67 11.92
CA THR A 89 6.74 8.65 11.53
C THR A 89 5.87 8.17 10.37
N VAL A 90 6.37 7.19 9.61
CA VAL A 90 5.66 6.54 8.51
C VAL A 90 5.65 5.03 8.71
N LEU A 91 4.46 4.45 8.78
CA LEU A 91 4.24 3.03 9.00
C LEU A 91 3.22 2.49 7.99
N THR A 92 3.61 1.46 7.24
CA THR A 92 2.71 0.74 6.32
C THR A 92 2.60 -0.72 6.73
N LEU A 93 1.37 -1.21 6.86
CA LEU A 93 1.08 -2.62 7.14
C LEU A 93 0.02 -3.17 6.19
N ALA A 94 0.16 -4.42 5.76
CA ALA A 94 -0.96 -5.11 5.15
C ALA A 94 -2.10 -5.23 6.17
N ILE A 95 -3.36 -5.07 5.74
CA ILE A 95 -4.52 -5.07 6.65
C ILE A 95 -4.64 -6.38 7.44
N GLY A 96 -4.33 -7.52 6.83
CA GLY A 96 -4.29 -8.81 7.53
C GLY A 96 -3.25 -8.84 8.65
N THR A 97 -2.08 -8.24 8.44
CA THR A 97 -1.02 -8.12 9.45
C THR A 97 -1.48 -7.19 10.58
N TRP A 98 -2.04 -6.02 10.25
CA TRP A 98 -2.62 -5.11 11.23
C TRP A 98 -3.63 -5.81 12.14
N ARG A 99 -4.61 -6.51 11.57
CA ARG A 99 -5.65 -7.23 12.32
C ARG A 99 -5.07 -8.25 13.32
N ILE A 100 -4.00 -8.97 12.93
CA ILE A 100 -3.30 -9.92 13.81
C ILE A 100 -2.59 -9.19 14.95
N LEU A 101 -1.87 -8.11 14.64
CA LEU A 101 -1.10 -7.35 15.61
C LEU A 101 -2.00 -6.59 16.59
N ALA A 102 -3.08 -5.98 16.11
CA ALA A 102 -4.04 -5.23 16.92
C ALA A 102 -4.81 -6.11 17.93
N LYS A 103 -5.09 -7.37 17.57
CA LYS A 103 -5.70 -8.34 18.51
C LYS A 103 -4.79 -8.70 19.68
N ARG A 104 -3.47 -8.57 19.52
CA ARG A 104 -2.49 -8.89 20.58
C ARG A 104 -2.28 -7.73 21.54
N ARG A 105 -2.14 -6.55 20.99
CA ARG A 105 -1.88 -5.33 21.74
C ARG A 105 -2.31 -4.12 20.91
N LYS A 106 -3.02 -3.18 21.55
CA LYS A 106 -3.28 -1.86 20.98
C LYS A 106 -2.07 -0.97 21.25
N PRO A 107 -1.32 -0.53 20.22
CA PRO A 107 -0.18 0.35 20.42
C PRO A 107 -0.62 1.81 20.63
N ASN A 108 0.25 2.63 21.23
CA ASN A 108 0.17 4.10 21.12
C ASN A 108 1.08 4.54 19.96
N LEU A 109 0.49 5.17 18.93
CA LEU A 109 1.16 5.58 17.70
C LEU A 109 1.07 7.10 17.45
N GLU A 110 0.98 7.93 18.49
CA GLU A 110 0.91 9.39 18.37
C GLU A 110 2.10 9.99 17.61
N PHE A 111 3.25 9.32 17.59
CA PHE A 111 4.42 9.70 16.80
C PHE A 111 4.30 9.36 15.31
N VAL A 112 3.35 8.50 14.92
CA VAL A 112 3.14 8.13 13.51
C VAL A 112 2.28 9.18 12.83
N ARG A 113 2.88 9.91 11.89
CA ARG A 113 2.18 10.90 11.07
C ARG A 113 1.33 10.24 9.98
N ASN A 114 1.85 9.21 9.35
CA ASN A 114 1.19 8.49 8.27
C ASN A 114 1.17 7.00 8.57
N PHE A 115 0.01 6.48 8.92
CA PHE A 115 -0.22 5.06 9.09
C PHE A 115 -1.07 4.55 7.92
N SER A 116 -0.54 3.67 7.11
CA SER A 116 -1.22 3.18 5.93
C SER A 116 -1.45 1.68 5.94
N THR A 117 -2.52 1.27 5.27
CA THR A 117 -2.91 -0.13 5.14
C THR A 117 -3.55 -0.41 3.77
N GLY A 118 -3.63 -1.68 3.40
CA GLY A 118 -4.22 -2.13 2.16
C GLY A 118 -3.98 -3.61 1.92
N SER A 119 -3.91 -4.05 0.68
CA SER A 119 -3.72 -5.42 0.20
C SER A 119 -4.94 -6.34 0.28
N ALA A 120 -6.00 -5.96 0.97
CA ALA A 120 -7.30 -6.60 1.03
C ALA A 120 -8.35 -5.57 1.48
N PRO A 121 -9.66 -5.85 1.39
CA PRO A 121 -10.71 -4.93 1.81
C PRO A 121 -10.53 -4.47 3.26
N VAL A 122 -10.59 -3.15 3.45
CA VAL A 122 -10.50 -2.46 4.74
C VAL A 122 -11.91 -2.06 5.14
N THR A 123 -12.28 -2.29 6.39
CA THR A 123 -13.61 -1.96 6.94
C THR A 123 -13.55 -0.66 7.74
N ASP A 124 -14.71 -0.06 8.00
CA ASP A 124 -14.82 1.10 8.90
C ASP A 124 -14.31 0.78 10.31
N GLU A 125 -14.53 -0.45 10.79
CA GLU A 125 -14.02 -0.91 12.08
C GLU A 125 -12.49 -0.90 12.11
N ASP A 126 -11.83 -1.32 11.00
CA ASP A 126 -10.37 -1.27 10.89
C ASP A 126 -9.88 0.18 10.98
N ILE A 127 -10.52 1.10 10.26
CA ILE A 127 -10.16 2.52 10.27
C ILE A 127 -10.37 3.12 11.67
N LEU A 128 -11.48 2.84 12.31
CA LEU A 128 -11.76 3.31 13.67
C LEU A 128 -10.73 2.77 14.68
N LEU A 129 -10.36 1.49 14.56
CA LEU A 129 -9.34 0.88 15.40
C LEU A 129 -7.97 1.50 15.15
N MET A 130 -7.58 1.73 13.90
CA MET A 130 -6.34 2.43 13.56
C MET A 130 -6.31 3.87 14.11
N LYS A 131 -7.38 4.63 13.94
CA LYS A 131 -7.52 5.99 14.53
C LYS A 131 -7.36 5.97 16.04
N SER A 132 -7.89 4.96 16.71
CA SER A 132 -7.81 4.84 18.16
C SER A 132 -6.39 4.63 18.70
N THR A 133 -5.40 4.40 17.84
CA THR A 133 -3.97 4.32 18.20
C THR A 133 -3.30 5.67 18.39
N GLY A 134 -3.94 6.76 18.00
CA GLY A 134 -3.39 8.12 18.05
C GLY A 134 -2.58 8.52 16.80
N ALA A 135 -2.42 7.65 15.81
CA ALA A 135 -1.78 8.02 14.55
C ALA A 135 -2.55 9.16 13.84
N GLN A 136 -1.82 10.12 13.25
CA GLN A 136 -2.41 11.38 12.79
C GLN A 136 -3.24 11.21 11.50
N ASN A 137 -2.70 10.50 10.50
CA ASN A 137 -3.40 10.20 9.25
C ASN A 137 -3.48 8.69 9.07
N ILE A 138 -4.68 8.21 8.74
CA ILE A 138 -4.92 6.81 8.40
C ILE A 138 -5.20 6.72 6.91
N TRP A 139 -4.31 6.05 6.17
CA TRP A 139 -4.42 5.91 4.73
C TRP A 139 -4.85 4.50 4.36
N ASN A 140 -5.97 4.39 3.67
CA ASN A 140 -6.37 3.18 2.99
C ASN A 140 -5.81 3.22 1.56
N ILE A 141 -5.14 2.15 1.14
CA ILE A 141 -4.43 2.08 -0.14
C ILE A 141 -4.98 0.93 -0.96
N TYR A 142 -5.35 1.25 -2.19
CA TYR A 142 -5.53 0.25 -3.23
C TYR A 142 -4.30 0.19 -4.13
N GLY A 143 -3.91 -1.03 -4.49
CA GLY A 143 -2.85 -1.31 -5.44
C GLY A 143 -2.85 -2.76 -5.88
N SER A 144 -2.34 -3.00 -7.07
CA SER A 144 -2.16 -4.33 -7.63
C SER A 144 -0.70 -4.55 -8.01
N THR A 145 -0.31 -5.81 -8.24
CA THR A 145 1.06 -6.11 -8.67
C THR A 145 1.29 -5.68 -10.12
N GLU A 146 0.24 -5.59 -10.90
CA GLU A 146 0.24 -5.15 -12.29
C GLU A 146 0.53 -3.65 -12.43
N CYS A 147 0.14 -2.87 -11.39
CA CYS A 147 0.34 -1.42 -11.34
C CYS A 147 1.10 -1.08 -10.06
N ILE A 148 2.10 -0.22 -10.14
CA ILE A 148 2.88 0.15 -8.95
C ILE A 148 1.99 0.90 -7.96
N PRO A 149 1.84 0.40 -6.71
CA PRO A 149 1.05 1.11 -5.71
C PRO A 149 1.76 2.40 -5.24
N PRO A 150 0.99 3.40 -4.72
CA PRO A 150 -0.45 3.36 -4.61
C PRO A 150 -1.13 3.63 -5.96
N VAL A 151 -2.18 2.88 -6.28
CA VAL A 151 -3.05 3.19 -7.41
C VAL A 151 -4.10 4.22 -6.99
N MET A 152 -4.67 4.04 -5.81
CA MET A 152 -5.58 4.98 -5.16
C MET A 152 -5.31 5.02 -3.67
N ILE A 153 -5.57 6.16 -3.05
CA ILE A 153 -5.53 6.31 -1.59
C ILE A 153 -6.79 7.02 -1.09
N SER A 154 -7.13 6.78 0.15
CA SER A 154 -8.17 7.48 0.86
C SER A 154 -7.70 7.80 2.28
N ASN A 155 -7.96 9.03 2.74
CA ASN A 155 -7.58 9.45 4.08
C ASN A 155 -8.76 9.31 5.04
N ASN A 156 -8.55 8.56 6.11
CA ASN A 156 -9.51 8.39 7.20
C ASN A 156 -10.88 7.80 6.81
N SER A 157 -11.00 7.21 5.64
CA SER A 157 -12.24 6.61 5.13
C SER A 157 -11.97 5.32 4.37
N ILE A 158 -13.04 4.63 3.95
CA ILE A 158 -12.91 3.37 3.23
C ILE A 158 -12.38 3.62 1.83
N PHE A 159 -13.02 4.39 0.98
CA PHE A 159 -12.44 4.87 -0.27
C PHE A 159 -13.09 6.18 -0.73
N ASN A 160 -12.25 7.03 -1.31
CA ASN A 160 -12.65 8.10 -2.19
C ASN A 160 -11.69 8.07 -3.38
N PHE A 161 -12.16 7.66 -4.56
CA PHE A 161 -11.35 7.39 -5.76
C PHE A 161 -10.67 8.60 -6.38
N GLN A 162 -10.75 9.76 -5.80
CA GLN A 162 -10.30 11.00 -6.43
C GLN A 162 -8.78 11.21 -6.37
N GLU A 163 -8.03 10.35 -5.64
CA GLU A 163 -6.61 10.56 -5.44
C GLU A 163 -5.77 9.42 -6.02
N SER A 164 -5.24 9.62 -7.22
CA SER A 164 -4.40 8.66 -7.95
C SER A 164 -3.23 9.37 -8.66
N PRO A 165 -2.04 8.75 -8.72
CA PRO A 165 -0.95 9.20 -9.58
C PRO A 165 -1.14 8.78 -11.04
N TYR A 166 -2.18 8.03 -11.35
CA TYR A 166 -2.47 7.40 -12.63
C TYR A 166 -3.75 7.96 -13.25
N TYR A 167 -3.87 7.82 -14.56
CA TYR A 167 -5.14 7.99 -15.25
C TYR A 167 -5.98 6.73 -15.01
N LEU A 168 -7.18 6.92 -14.46
CA LEU A 168 -8.12 5.85 -14.15
C LEU A 168 -9.28 5.89 -15.12
N GLU A 169 -9.57 4.75 -15.73
CA GLU A 169 -10.77 4.53 -16.53
C GLU A 169 -11.55 3.38 -15.90
N HIS A 170 -12.85 3.52 -15.88
CA HIS A 170 -13.74 2.52 -15.33
C HIS A 170 -14.80 2.16 -16.37
N GLU A 171 -14.72 0.93 -16.82
CA GLU A 171 -15.76 0.27 -17.62
C GLU A 171 -16.43 -0.80 -16.73
N ASP A 172 -16.41 -2.07 -17.15
CA ASP A 172 -16.81 -3.20 -16.27
C ASP A 172 -15.77 -3.48 -15.18
N THR A 173 -14.53 -3.01 -15.38
CA THR A 173 -13.38 -3.17 -14.47
C THR A 173 -12.53 -1.91 -14.47
N LEU A 174 -11.68 -1.76 -13.45
CA LEU A 174 -10.75 -0.65 -13.35
C LEU A 174 -9.57 -0.82 -14.31
N PHE A 175 -9.31 0.21 -15.11
CA PHE A 175 -8.09 0.39 -15.89
C PHE A 175 -7.20 1.46 -15.26
N VAL A 176 -5.91 1.23 -15.26
CA VAL A 176 -4.88 2.11 -14.69
C VAL A 176 -3.83 2.38 -15.76
N ASP A 177 -3.76 3.62 -16.27
CA ASP A 177 -2.93 4.00 -17.43
C ASP A 177 -3.11 2.99 -18.60
N GLY A 178 -4.35 2.57 -18.89
CA GLY A 178 -4.71 1.61 -19.91
C GLY A 178 -4.45 0.13 -19.56
N VAL A 179 -3.95 -0.20 -18.37
CA VAL A 179 -3.75 -1.57 -17.89
C VAL A 179 -5.01 -2.03 -17.15
N ASN A 180 -5.67 -3.07 -17.65
CA ASN A 180 -6.82 -3.66 -16.99
C ASN A 180 -6.38 -4.40 -15.72
N THR A 181 -6.86 -3.98 -14.57
CA THR A 181 -6.56 -4.63 -13.28
C THR A 181 -7.40 -5.88 -13.03
N GLY A 182 -8.53 -5.99 -13.71
CA GLY A 182 -9.56 -7.01 -13.46
C GLY A 182 -10.34 -6.76 -12.17
N ASP A 183 -10.14 -5.66 -11.49
CA ASP A 183 -10.83 -5.34 -10.25
C ASP A 183 -12.09 -4.51 -10.54
N ILE A 184 -13.17 -4.82 -9.83
CA ILE A 184 -14.49 -4.20 -9.96
C ILE A 184 -14.76 -3.40 -8.71
N PHE A 185 -15.17 -2.15 -8.90
CA PHE A 185 -15.50 -1.23 -7.83
C PHE A 185 -16.92 -0.67 -8.00
N ASP A 186 -17.53 -0.31 -6.90
CA ASP A 186 -18.71 0.53 -6.89
C ASP A 186 -18.28 1.99 -7.17
N LEU A 187 -18.82 2.58 -8.23
CA LEU A 187 -18.39 3.94 -8.64
C LEU A 187 -18.96 5.04 -7.75
N ASP A 188 -20.10 4.80 -7.13
CA ASP A 188 -20.76 5.80 -6.28
C ASP A 188 -20.09 5.87 -4.90
N THR A 189 -19.72 4.70 -4.37
CA THR A 189 -19.08 4.59 -3.03
C THR A 189 -17.58 4.49 -3.09
N GLY A 190 -17.01 4.06 -4.23
CA GLY A 190 -15.60 3.74 -4.36
C GLY A 190 -15.20 2.43 -3.70
N GLU A 191 -16.15 1.59 -3.31
CA GLU A 191 -15.86 0.34 -2.63
C GLU A 191 -15.40 -0.74 -3.61
N PHE A 192 -14.35 -1.48 -3.23
CA PHE A 192 -13.92 -2.67 -3.96
C PHE A 192 -14.97 -3.77 -3.80
N LEU A 193 -15.56 -4.23 -4.90
CA LEU A 193 -16.57 -5.27 -4.89
C LEU A 193 -15.97 -6.66 -5.07
N THR A 194 -15.19 -6.86 -6.13
CA THR A 194 -14.63 -8.17 -6.47
C THR A 194 -13.53 -8.06 -7.54
N ARG A 195 -12.96 -9.19 -7.90
CA ARG A 195 -12.05 -9.32 -9.04
C ARG A 195 -12.67 -10.20 -10.11
N SER A 196 -12.77 -9.71 -11.34
CA SER A 196 -13.26 -10.50 -12.47
C SER A 196 -12.30 -11.67 -12.76
N THR A 197 -12.84 -12.88 -12.78
CA THR A 197 -12.11 -14.10 -13.15
C THR A 197 -11.97 -14.30 -14.65
N GLN A 198 -12.81 -13.62 -15.45
CA GLN A 198 -12.87 -13.79 -16.91
C GLN A 198 -11.69 -13.12 -17.63
N ILE A 199 -11.11 -12.05 -17.08
CA ILE A 199 -10.06 -11.27 -17.74
C ILE A 199 -8.69 -11.94 -17.68
N LYS A 200 -8.53 -13.01 -16.92
CA LYS A 200 -7.23 -13.71 -16.76
C LYS A 200 -6.69 -14.37 -18.04
N ASN A 201 -7.50 -14.53 -19.09
CA ASN A 201 -7.12 -15.29 -20.26
C ASN A 201 -6.72 -14.48 -21.50
N ASP A 202 -7.08 -13.20 -21.62
CA ASP A 202 -6.98 -12.47 -22.89
C ASP A 202 -5.87 -11.40 -22.98
N THR A 203 -5.36 -10.88 -21.88
CA THR A 203 -4.44 -9.72 -21.92
C THR A 203 -2.94 -10.04 -21.93
N TRP A 204 -2.54 -11.33 -21.97
CA TRP A 204 -1.12 -11.72 -21.89
C TRP A 204 -0.60 -12.45 -23.13
N LYS A 205 -1.24 -12.27 -24.30
CA LYS A 205 -0.81 -12.88 -25.56
C LYS A 205 -0.21 -11.90 -26.56
N SER A 206 0.32 -10.78 -26.11
CA SER A 206 1.11 -9.89 -27.00
C SER A 206 2.46 -9.56 -26.39
#